data_877886f8d3d14b19c9ae3f0a244e24dc
#
_entry.id   877886f8d3d14b19c9ae3f0a244e24dc
#
_cell.length_a   1.000
_cell.length_b   1.000
_cell.length_c   1.000
_cell.angle_alpha   90.00
_cell.angle_beta   90.00
_cell.angle_gamma   90.00
#
_symmetry.space_group_name_H-M   'P 1'
#
loop_
_entity.id
_entity.type
_entity.pdbx_description
1 polymer ?
#
loop_
_entity_poly.entity_id
_entity_poly.type
_entity_poly.pdbx_seq_one_letter_code
_entity_poly.pdbx_strand_id
1 'polypeptide(L)'
;MEKNRRQEQQLEDKVMKTAAQFFGEDLLPYLGIKEKIRRVAPTEHIHLEARRLEEDFNFEMKNGSYKHLEFESDSIAVRDLRRFREYEAYIGMVCDVEVSTIVICSANVKKPKTELQNGDSVYRIQVICLKERDGYRILRLLEKRKEKGKTLGRKRLFPLLLTPLMSGKVPVAERICRGLELLRSEEAGIDKETRQKMETILYALAVKLLDAKALEQVKEKMGMTLLGEMLVEDGMQKGRLEGRREGRLEGELLKLVSLIRKKMLRGCQEEQIADLLEEDIQTVEKICRTVSAHPEEDDQGICQLLMESEKTDV
;
A
#
# COMPACT_ATOMS: atom_id res chain seq x y z
N MET A 1 22.38 2.73 6.37
CA MET A 1 21.86 1.35 6.27
C MET A 1 20.40 1.21 6.71
N GLU A 2 19.97 1.74 7.87
CA GLU A 2 18.57 1.62 8.35
C GLU A 2 17.54 2.32 7.44
N LYS A 3 17.88 3.47 6.86
CA LYS A 3 16.95 4.22 5.97
C LYS A 3 16.64 3.47 4.66
N ASN A 4 17.64 2.82 4.07
CA ASN A 4 17.45 1.97 2.88
C ASN A 4 16.60 0.74 3.21
N ARG A 5 16.84 0.11 4.36
CA ARG A 5 16.08 -1.07 4.79
C ARG A 5 14.59 -0.76 4.99
N ARG A 6 14.25 0.42 5.54
CA ARG A 6 12.86 0.88 5.69
C ARG A 6 12.19 1.15 4.34
N GLN A 7 12.92 1.74 3.37
CA GLN A 7 12.39 1.96 2.03
C GLN A 7 12.14 0.66 1.26
N GLU A 8 13.04 -0.32 1.41
CA GLU A 8 12.89 -1.65 0.81
C GLU A 8 11.68 -2.41 1.39
N GLN A 9 11.47 -2.34 2.70
CA GLN A 9 10.29 -2.92 3.35
C GLN A 9 8.99 -2.28 2.87
N GLN A 10 8.96 -0.95 2.73
CA GLN A 10 7.79 -0.24 2.21
C GLN A 10 7.45 -0.60 0.75
N LEU A 11 8.46 -0.89 -0.08
CA LEU A 11 8.23 -1.30 -1.46
C LEU A 11 7.60 -2.68 -1.55
N GLU A 12 8.10 -3.65 -0.77
CA GLU A 12 7.53 -5.01 -0.73
C GLU A 12 6.07 -4.99 -0.29
N ASP A 13 5.81 -4.25 0.77
CA ASP A 13 4.48 -4.04 1.29
C ASP A 13 3.53 -3.47 0.22
N LYS A 14 3.94 -2.39 -0.48
CA LYS A 14 3.16 -1.81 -1.58
C LYS A 14 2.88 -2.81 -2.70
N VAL A 15 3.88 -3.62 -3.08
CA VAL A 15 3.70 -4.63 -4.13
C VAL A 15 2.70 -5.70 -3.70
N MET A 16 2.81 -6.18 -2.47
CA MET A 16 1.89 -7.19 -1.94
C MET A 16 0.46 -6.66 -1.79
N LYS A 17 0.30 -5.42 -1.32
CA LYS A 17 -1.00 -4.73 -1.29
C LYS A 17 -1.61 -4.61 -2.69
N THR A 18 -0.80 -4.22 -3.68
CA THR A 18 -1.25 -4.12 -5.07
C THR A 18 -1.69 -5.50 -5.61
N ALA A 19 -0.92 -6.55 -5.33
CA ALA A 19 -1.28 -7.91 -5.72
C ALA A 19 -2.59 -8.37 -5.07
N ALA A 20 -2.78 -8.11 -3.79
CA ALA A 20 -4.01 -8.45 -3.07
C ALA A 20 -5.22 -7.67 -3.62
N GLN A 21 -5.05 -6.39 -3.94
CA GLN A 21 -6.12 -5.56 -4.49
C GLN A 21 -6.64 -6.05 -5.84
N PHE A 22 -5.74 -6.43 -6.76
CA PHE A 22 -6.13 -6.86 -8.10
C PHE A 22 -6.47 -8.35 -8.21
N PHE A 23 -5.89 -9.17 -7.35
CA PHE A 23 -5.94 -10.63 -7.44
C PHE A 23 -6.40 -11.30 -6.14
N GLY A 24 -7.12 -10.60 -5.28
CA GLY A 24 -7.59 -11.15 -3.99
C GLY A 24 -8.37 -12.45 -4.14
N GLU A 25 -9.24 -12.57 -5.16
CA GLU A 25 -9.99 -13.79 -5.45
C GLU A 25 -9.12 -14.99 -5.87
N ASP A 26 -7.92 -14.73 -6.40
CA ASP A 26 -6.96 -15.76 -6.77
C ASP A 26 -5.95 -16.01 -5.62
N LEU A 27 -5.64 -14.96 -4.85
CA LEU A 27 -4.72 -15.01 -3.72
C LEU A 27 -5.25 -15.89 -2.59
N LEU A 28 -6.49 -15.64 -2.11
CA LEU A 28 -7.03 -16.36 -0.96
C LEU A 28 -7.12 -17.87 -1.19
N PRO A 29 -7.66 -18.40 -2.32
CA PRO A 29 -7.63 -19.82 -2.59
C PRO A 29 -6.22 -20.41 -2.70
N TYR A 30 -5.27 -19.66 -3.29
CA TYR A 30 -3.89 -20.08 -3.36
C TYR A 30 -3.24 -20.24 -1.98
N LEU A 31 -3.61 -19.36 -1.04
CA LEU A 31 -3.16 -19.41 0.35
C LEU A 31 -3.89 -20.48 1.18
N GLY A 32 -4.87 -21.19 0.58
CA GLY A 32 -5.64 -22.23 1.25
C GLY A 32 -6.91 -21.74 1.93
N ILE A 33 -7.30 -20.48 1.70
CA ILE A 33 -8.51 -19.86 2.24
C ILE A 33 -9.65 -20.18 1.28
N LYS A 34 -10.65 -20.93 1.72
CA LYS A 34 -11.74 -21.45 0.88
C LYS A 34 -12.95 -20.52 0.78
N GLU A 35 -13.07 -19.59 1.71
CA GLU A 35 -14.14 -18.61 1.75
C GLU A 35 -14.05 -17.67 0.56
N LYS A 36 -15.23 -17.28 0.04
CA LYS A 36 -15.30 -16.38 -1.11
C LYS A 36 -15.38 -14.93 -0.66
N ILE A 37 -14.58 -14.09 -1.29
CA ILE A 37 -14.65 -12.63 -1.09
C ILE A 37 -16.02 -12.12 -1.56
N ARG A 38 -16.65 -11.28 -0.77
CA ARG A 38 -17.81 -10.48 -1.19
C ARG A 38 -17.38 -9.14 -1.76
N ARG A 39 -16.49 -8.43 -1.04
CA ARG A 39 -15.90 -7.16 -1.44
C ARG A 39 -14.60 -6.91 -0.68
N VAL A 40 -13.78 -6.00 -1.18
CA VAL A 40 -12.69 -5.40 -0.40
C VAL A 40 -13.30 -4.43 0.59
N ALA A 41 -13.01 -4.60 1.88
CA ALA A 41 -13.50 -3.74 2.94
C ALA A 41 -12.58 -2.52 3.13
N PRO A 42 -13.06 -1.43 3.80
CA PRO A 42 -12.20 -0.30 4.16
C PRO A 42 -10.98 -0.73 4.97
N THR A 43 -9.84 -0.12 4.70
CA THR A 43 -8.56 -0.38 5.38
C THR A 43 -8.11 0.76 6.28
N GLU A 44 -8.82 1.89 6.24
CA GLU A 44 -8.55 3.06 7.07
C GLU A 44 -9.71 3.30 8.03
N HIS A 45 -9.39 3.39 9.32
CA HIS A 45 -10.35 3.67 10.38
C HIS A 45 -9.85 4.85 11.21
N ILE A 46 -10.76 5.79 11.55
CA ILE A 46 -10.46 6.92 12.42
C ILE A 46 -10.94 6.56 13.82
N HIS A 47 -10.01 6.40 14.76
CA HIS A 47 -10.31 6.20 16.15
C HIS A 47 -10.51 7.56 16.86
N LEU A 48 -11.41 7.63 17.85
CA LEU A 48 -11.71 8.86 18.62
C LEU A 48 -10.49 9.47 19.34
N GLU A 49 -9.38 8.72 19.48
CA GLU A 49 -8.13 9.18 20.08
C GLU A 49 -7.13 9.78 19.07
N ALA A 50 -7.58 10.23 17.91
CA ALA A 50 -6.72 10.77 16.83
C ALA A 50 -5.59 9.84 16.37
N ARG A 51 -5.66 8.55 16.62
CA ARG A 51 -4.76 7.55 16.06
C ARG A 51 -5.34 7.05 14.74
N ARG A 52 -4.60 7.22 13.66
CA ARG A 52 -4.91 6.58 12.38
C ARG A 52 -4.41 5.14 12.45
N LEU A 53 -5.34 4.19 12.41
CA LEU A 53 -5.01 2.77 12.25
C LEU A 53 -4.97 2.48 10.75
N GLU A 54 -3.80 2.14 10.23
CA GLU A 54 -3.62 1.71 8.85
C GLU A 54 -3.37 0.21 8.84
N GLU A 55 -4.33 -0.52 8.30
CA GLU A 55 -4.28 -1.95 8.09
C GLU A 55 -3.92 -2.24 6.64
N ASP A 56 -3.29 -3.40 6.38
CA ASP A 56 -2.91 -3.72 5.01
C ASP A 56 -4.11 -4.04 4.15
N PHE A 57 -4.95 -4.97 4.56
CA PHE A 57 -6.17 -5.34 3.83
C PHE A 57 -7.24 -5.98 4.72
N ASN A 58 -8.50 -5.63 4.46
CA ASN A 58 -9.67 -6.32 5.01
C ASN A 58 -10.55 -6.84 3.89
N PHE A 59 -10.84 -8.14 3.91
CA PHE A 59 -11.78 -8.78 3.00
C PHE A 59 -13.05 -9.19 3.73
N GLU A 60 -14.20 -8.65 3.29
CA GLU A 60 -15.50 -9.16 3.71
C GLU A 60 -15.82 -10.44 2.95
N MET A 61 -16.01 -11.53 3.69
CA MET A 61 -16.32 -12.83 3.14
C MET A 61 -17.82 -12.98 2.86
N LYS A 62 -18.21 -13.94 2.02
CA LYS A 62 -19.63 -14.18 1.69
C LYS A 62 -20.48 -14.63 2.88
N ASN A 63 -19.87 -15.18 3.92
CA ASN A 63 -20.53 -15.56 5.17
C ASN A 63 -20.65 -14.40 6.17
N GLY A 64 -20.23 -13.18 5.80
CA GLY A 64 -20.28 -11.99 6.63
C GLY A 64 -19.06 -11.81 7.56
N SER A 65 -18.16 -12.79 7.68
CA SER A 65 -16.94 -12.64 8.46
C SER A 65 -15.90 -11.78 7.72
N TYR A 66 -14.92 -11.24 8.43
CA TYR A 66 -13.80 -10.50 7.86
C TYR A 66 -12.50 -11.27 7.97
N LYS A 67 -11.67 -11.18 6.92
CA LYS A 67 -10.29 -11.64 6.94
C LYS A 67 -9.39 -10.41 6.89
N HIS A 68 -8.78 -10.09 8.02
CA HIS A 68 -7.75 -9.08 8.15
C HIS A 68 -6.42 -9.69 7.66
N LEU A 69 -5.82 -9.09 6.62
CA LEU A 69 -4.62 -9.59 5.96
C LEU A 69 -3.48 -8.61 6.19
N GLU A 70 -2.35 -9.10 6.71
CA GLU A 70 -1.14 -8.33 6.96
C GLU A 70 0.05 -8.94 6.21
N PHE A 71 0.98 -8.08 5.76
CA PHE A 71 2.20 -8.49 5.05
C PHE A 71 3.43 -8.16 5.89
N GLU A 72 4.18 -9.20 6.29
CA GLU A 72 5.38 -9.04 7.09
C GLU A 72 6.62 -9.50 6.32
N SER A 73 7.59 -8.60 6.17
CA SER A 73 8.88 -8.87 5.54
C SER A 73 9.98 -9.25 6.55
N ASP A 74 9.68 -9.14 7.84
CA ASP A 74 10.55 -9.52 8.96
C ASP A 74 9.90 -10.59 9.86
N SER A 75 10.58 -10.95 10.96
CA SER A 75 10.04 -11.87 11.96
C SER A 75 8.91 -11.22 12.76
N ILE A 76 7.84 -11.97 12.97
CA ILE A 76 6.68 -11.53 13.76
C ILE A 76 7.08 -11.50 15.25
N ALA A 77 7.02 -10.33 15.86
CA ALA A 77 7.31 -10.10 17.28
C ALA A 77 6.02 -9.97 18.11
N VAL A 78 6.15 -9.91 19.43
CA VAL A 78 5.00 -9.70 20.34
C VAL A 78 4.30 -8.36 20.08
N ARG A 79 5.05 -7.31 19.71
CA ARG A 79 4.48 -6.00 19.38
C ARG A 79 3.54 -6.08 18.17
N ASP A 80 3.89 -6.90 17.17
CA ASP A 80 3.11 -7.05 15.95
C ASP A 80 1.80 -7.80 16.24
N LEU A 81 1.86 -8.84 17.08
CA LEU A 81 0.67 -9.54 17.57
C LEU A 81 -0.27 -8.62 18.37
N ARG A 82 0.28 -7.66 19.16
CA ARG A 82 -0.52 -6.65 19.86
C ARG A 82 -1.21 -5.72 18.88
N ARG A 83 -0.50 -5.25 17.85
CA ARG A 83 -1.04 -4.40 16.80
C ARG A 83 -2.16 -5.11 16.03
N PHE A 84 -1.91 -6.33 15.57
CA PHE A 84 -2.92 -7.11 14.83
C PHE A 84 -4.17 -7.39 15.68
N ARG A 85 -3.99 -7.67 16.98
CA ARG A 85 -5.10 -7.86 17.89
C ARG A 85 -5.91 -6.56 18.07
N GLU A 86 -5.25 -5.41 18.15
CA GLU A 86 -5.90 -4.11 18.23
C GLU A 86 -6.76 -3.86 16.98
N TYR A 87 -6.23 -4.12 15.81
CA TYR A 87 -6.96 -4.00 14.55
C TYR A 87 -8.17 -4.95 14.48
N GLU A 88 -7.95 -6.23 14.78
CA GLU A 88 -9.00 -7.23 14.77
C GLU A 88 -10.15 -6.87 15.74
N ALA A 89 -9.80 -6.44 16.96
CA ALA A 89 -10.77 -6.03 17.96
C ALA A 89 -11.55 -4.78 17.52
N TYR A 90 -10.86 -3.80 16.92
CA TYR A 90 -11.47 -2.58 16.42
C TYR A 90 -12.44 -2.85 15.27
N ILE A 91 -12.03 -3.63 14.27
CA ILE A 91 -12.89 -4.02 13.14
C ILE A 91 -14.12 -4.77 13.65
N GLY A 92 -13.92 -5.76 14.53
CA GLY A 92 -15.00 -6.56 15.10
C GLY A 92 -16.03 -5.72 15.85
N MET A 93 -15.55 -4.72 16.62
CA MET A 93 -16.41 -3.80 17.38
C MET A 93 -17.17 -2.83 16.46
N VAL A 94 -16.50 -2.22 15.48
CA VAL A 94 -17.10 -1.17 14.63
C VAL A 94 -18.05 -1.77 13.59
N CYS A 95 -17.71 -2.94 13.04
CA CYS A 95 -18.48 -3.58 11.98
C CYS A 95 -19.45 -4.65 12.50
N ASP A 96 -19.39 -4.99 13.79
CA ASP A 96 -20.17 -6.08 14.42
C ASP A 96 -20.01 -7.42 13.66
N VAL A 97 -18.76 -7.81 13.41
CA VAL A 97 -18.43 -9.00 12.61
C VAL A 97 -17.36 -9.86 13.27
N GLU A 98 -17.34 -11.13 12.92
CA GLU A 98 -16.21 -12.01 13.25
C GLU A 98 -15.00 -11.65 12.36
N VAL A 99 -13.84 -11.45 12.97
CA VAL A 99 -12.59 -11.15 12.27
C VAL A 99 -11.56 -12.23 12.55
N SER A 100 -10.76 -12.56 11.57
CA SER A 100 -9.58 -13.41 11.77
C SER A 100 -8.39 -12.86 11.01
N THR A 101 -7.24 -12.79 11.67
CA THR A 101 -6.00 -12.23 11.11
C THR A 101 -5.15 -13.30 10.44
N ILE A 102 -4.73 -13.01 9.21
CA ILE A 102 -3.84 -13.82 8.40
C ILE A 102 -2.62 -12.99 8.06
N VAL A 103 -1.43 -13.47 8.42
CA VAL A 103 -0.16 -12.81 8.14
C VAL A 103 0.58 -13.57 7.05
N ILE A 104 0.89 -12.90 5.94
CA ILE A 104 1.75 -13.43 4.88
C ILE A 104 3.18 -12.97 5.17
N CYS A 105 4.05 -13.91 5.53
CA CYS A 105 5.42 -13.64 5.89
C CYS A 105 6.37 -14.02 4.74
N SER A 106 7.14 -13.06 4.25
CA SER A 106 8.20 -13.28 3.26
C SER A 106 9.58 -13.54 3.88
N ALA A 107 9.73 -13.29 5.18
CA ALA A 107 10.95 -13.58 5.92
C ALA A 107 11.23 -15.09 6.07
N ASN A 108 12.50 -15.44 6.23
CA ASN A 108 12.89 -16.82 6.49
C ASN A 108 12.78 -17.14 8.00
N VAL A 109 11.55 -17.26 8.49
CA VAL A 109 11.25 -17.52 9.89
C VAL A 109 10.86 -18.98 10.08
N LYS A 110 11.66 -19.74 10.84
CA LYS A 110 11.40 -21.18 11.08
C LYS A 110 10.24 -21.43 12.06
N LYS A 111 10.03 -20.54 13.01
CA LYS A 111 8.98 -20.66 14.04
C LYS A 111 8.40 -19.26 14.31
N PRO A 112 7.48 -18.77 13.49
CA PRO A 112 6.84 -17.48 13.73
C PRO A 112 6.03 -17.53 15.04
N LYS A 113 5.94 -16.40 15.74
CA LYS A 113 5.01 -16.25 16.85
C LYS A 113 3.60 -16.13 16.28
N THR A 114 2.72 -17.06 16.65
CA THR A 114 1.34 -17.11 16.19
C THR A 114 0.32 -16.87 17.29
N GLU A 115 0.79 -16.79 18.54
CA GLU A 115 -0.06 -16.66 19.72
C GLU A 115 0.45 -15.55 20.65
N LEU A 116 -0.50 -14.84 21.25
CA LEU A 116 -0.27 -13.86 22.30
C LEU A 116 -1.18 -14.17 23.48
N GLN A 117 -0.56 -14.54 24.61
CA GLN A 117 -1.27 -14.63 25.87
C GLN A 117 -1.59 -13.23 26.39
N ASN A 118 -2.84 -12.98 26.74
CA ASN A 118 -3.30 -11.70 27.26
C ASN A 118 -4.32 -11.91 28.37
N GLY A 119 -3.84 -12.01 29.61
CA GLY A 119 -4.65 -12.43 30.76
C GLY A 119 -5.22 -13.83 30.53
N ASP A 120 -6.53 -13.99 30.67
CA ASP A 120 -7.24 -15.25 30.51
C ASP A 120 -7.54 -15.58 29.02
N SER A 121 -7.25 -14.66 28.09
CA SER A 121 -7.47 -14.86 26.67
C SER A 121 -6.19 -15.14 25.90
N VAL A 122 -6.32 -15.94 24.83
CA VAL A 122 -5.23 -16.20 23.88
C VAL A 122 -5.64 -15.68 22.51
N TYR A 123 -4.91 -14.67 22.03
CA TYR A 123 -5.04 -14.19 20.66
C TYR A 123 -4.22 -15.06 19.73
N ARG A 124 -4.80 -15.48 18.60
CA ARG A 124 -4.15 -16.33 17.61
C ARG A 124 -4.28 -15.76 16.22
N ILE A 125 -3.21 -15.86 15.43
CA ILE A 125 -3.17 -15.51 14.02
C ILE A 125 -2.81 -16.73 13.18
N GLN A 126 -3.23 -16.72 11.91
CA GLN A 126 -2.73 -17.66 10.92
C GLN A 126 -1.50 -17.04 10.23
N VAL A 127 -0.36 -17.74 10.23
CA VAL A 127 0.85 -17.28 9.52
C VAL A 127 1.10 -18.17 8.32
N ILE A 128 1.35 -17.55 7.17
CA ILE A 128 1.69 -18.19 5.90
C ILE A 128 3.10 -17.78 5.52
N CYS A 129 4.08 -18.67 5.76
CA CYS A 129 5.48 -18.42 5.42
C CYS A 129 5.72 -18.74 3.94
N LEU A 130 5.98 -17.72 3.11
CA LEU A 130 6.24 -17.93 1.68
C LEU A 130 7.55 -18.71 1.46
N LYS A 131 8.55 -18.59 2.33
CA LYS A 131 9.82 -19.32 2.27
C LYS A 131 9.67 -20.85 2.48
N GLU A 132 8.56 -21.31 2.99
CA GLU A 132 8.25 -22.75 3.06
C GLU A 132 7.77 -23.33 1.73
N ARG A 133 7.45 -22.47 0.75
CA ARG A 133 6.97 -22.86 -0.57
C ARG A 133 8.12 -22.86 -1.58
N ASP A 134 8.12 -23.82 -2.52
CA ASP A 134 9.11 -23.93 -3.59
C ASP A 134 8.60 -23.22 -4.86
N GLY A 135 9.15 -22.04 -5.15
CA GLY A 135 8.83 -21.27 -6.34
C GLY A 135 9.21 -21.97 -7.66
N TYR A 136 10.27 -22.79 -7.65
CA TYR A 136 10.67 -23.56 -8.84
C TYR A 136 9.63 -24.62 -9.23
N ARG A 137 9.02 -25.26 -8.23
CA ARG A 137 7.95 -26.22 -8.49
C ARG A 137 6.75 -25.60 -9.22
N ILE A 138 6.42 -24.36 -8.87
CA ILE A 138 5.34 -23.61 -9.52
C ILE A 138 5.67 -23.36 -10.98
N LEU A 139 6.88 -22.82 -11.26
CA LEU A 139 7.34 -22.58 -12.62
C LEU A 139 7.28 -23.87 -13.47
N ARG A 140 7.87 -24.94 -12.98
CA ARG A 140 7.87 -26.24 -13.69
C ARG A 140 6.46 -26.76 -14.02
N LEU A 141 5.52 -26.57 -13.12
CA LEU A 141 4.12 -27.00 -13.37
C LEU A 141 3.47 -26.18 -14.49
N LEU A 142 3.74 -24.87 -14.53
CA LEU A 142 3.22 -23.98 -15.56
C LEU A 142 3.87 -24.26 -16.91
N GLU A 143 5.19 -24.44 -16.96
CA GLU A 143 5.94 -24.78 -18.16
C GLU A 143 5.48 -26.10 -18.78
N LYS A 144 5.40 -27.15 -18.00
CA LYS A 144 4.86 -28.45 -18.46
C LYS A 144 3.43 -28.36 -19.01
N ARG A 145 2.62 -27.43 -18.49
CA ARG A 145 1.27 -27.20 -18.98
C ARG A 145 1.30 -26.46 -20.31
N LYS A 146 2.18 -25.43 -20.44
CA LYS A 146 2.45 -24.71 -21.66
C LYS A 146 2.94 -25.65 -22.76
N GLU A 147 3.94 -26.52 -22.48
CA GLU A 147 4.46 -27.51 -23.41
C GLU A 147 3.38 -28.46 -23.98
N LYS A 148 2.31 -28.67 -23.23
CA LYS A 148 1.14 -29.45 -23.66
C LYS A 148 0.08 -28.61 -24.40
N GLY A 149 0.37 -27.36 -24.76
CA GLY A 149 -0.56 -26.45 -25.43
C GLY A 149 -1.80 -26.11 -24.60
N LYS A 150 -1.73 -26.24 -23.27
CA LYS A 150 -2.88 -26.01 -22.40
C LYS A 150 -2.88 -24.59 -21.86
N THR A 151 -3.99 -23.89 -21.98
CA THR A 151 -4.19 -22.56 -21.42
C THR A 151 -3.90 -22.53 -19.91
N LEU A 152 -3.15 -21.54 -19.47
CA LEU A 152 -2.78 -21.34 -18.08
C LEU A 152 -3.90 -20.62 -17.31
N GLY A 153 -4.33 -19.47 -17.80
CA GLY A 153 -5.36 -18.63 -17.18
C GLY A 153 -4.90 -17.93 -15.90
N ARG A 154 -5.57 -16.84 -15.55
CA ARG A 154 -5.22 -15.97 -14.42
C ARG A 154 -4.98 -16.73 -13.11
N LYS A 155 -5.89 -17.61 -12.71
CA LYS A 155 -5.79 -18.36 -11.43
C LYS A 155 -4.52 -19.20 -11.30
N ARG A 156 -4.04 -19.78 -12.40
CA ARG A 156 -2.82 -20.60 -12.39
C ARG A 156 -1.56 -19.76 -12.51
N LEU A 157 -1.64 -18.60 -13.18
CA LEU A 157 -0.54 -17.68 -13.31
C LEU A 157 -0.31 -16.87 -12.03
N PHE A 158 -1.36 -16.62 -11.21
CA PHE A 158 -1.24 -15.82 -9.99
C PHE A 158 -0.09 -16.26 -9.06
N PRO A 159 0.09 -17.56 -8.72
CA PRO A 159 1.17 -18.00 -7.84
C PRO A 159 2.57 -17.63 -8.33
N LEU A 160 2.73 -17.39 -9.62
CA LEU A 160 3.99 -16.98 -10.25
C LEU A 160 4.49 -15.64 -9.70
N LEU A 161 3.56 -14.72 -9.37
CA LEU A 161 3.88 -13.42 -8.80
C LEU A 161 4.55 -13.53 -7.42
N LEU A 162 4.27 -14.59 -6.68
CA LEU A 162 4.83 -14.83 -5.36
C LEU A 162 6.14 -15.63 -5.38
N THR A 163 6.50 -16.22 -6.54
CA THR A 163 7.71 -17.06 -6.65
C THR A 163 9.01 -16.34 -6.28
N PRO A 164 9.19 -15.02 -6.51
CA PRO A 164 10.39 -14.31 -6.06
C PRO A 164 10.58 -14.33 -4.54
N LEU A 165 9.48 -14.34 -3.77
CA LEU A 165 9.49 -14.35 -2.30
C LEU A 165 9.60 -15.76 -1.70
N MET A 166 9.48 -16.82 -2.52
CA MET A 166 9.55 -18.21 -2.09
C MET A 166 10.99 -18.73 -2.03
N SER A 167 11.14 -19.94 -1.48
CA SER A 167 12.39 -20.72 -1.58
C SER A 167 12.53 -21.36 -2.95
N GLY A 168 13.67 -21.98 -3.22
CA GLY A 168 13.92 -22.77 -4.41
C GLY A 168 15.39 -22.71 -4.85
N LYS A 169 15.79 -23.69 -5.64
CA LYS A 169 17.18 -23.83 -6.13
C LYS A 169 17.54 -22.85 -7.26
N VAL A 170 16.52 -22.32 -7.94
CA VAL A 170 16.69 -21.39 -9.07
C VAL A 170 16.81 -19.96 -8.54
N PRO A 171 17.79 -19.18 -9.01
CA PRO A 171 17.97 -17.79 -8.63
C PRO A 171 16.70 -16.94 -8.84
N VAL A 172 16.51 -15.92 -8.01
CA VAL A 172 15.33 -15.06 -8.07
C VAL A 172 15.18 -14.39 -9.44
N ALA A 173 16.27 -13.88 -10.01
CA ALA A 173 16.28 -13.25 -11.34
C ALA A 173 15.76 -14.20 -12.43
N GLU A 174 16.25 -15.44 -12.44
CA GLU A 174 15.79 -16.45 -13.39
C GLU A 174 14.32 -16.80 -13.19
N ARG A 175 13.84 -16.89 -11.95
CA ARG A 175 12.41 -17.12 -11.67
C ARG A 175 11.53 -16.00 -12.21
N ILE A 176 11.98 -14.75 -12.08
CA ILE A 176 11.27 -13.58 -12.62
C ILE A 176 11.28 -13.61 -14.15
N CYS A 177 12.43 -13.85 -14.79
CA CYS A 177 12.54 -13.93 -16.26
C CYS A 177 11.63 -15.03 -16.84
N ARG A 178 11.64 -16.22 -16.25
CA ARG A 178 10.77 -17.34 -16.68
C ARG A 178 9.30 -17.02 -16.43
N GLY A 179 9.01 -16.28 -15.36
CA GLY A 179 7.68 -15.77 -15.07
C GLY A 179 7.17 -14.83 -16.16
N LEU A 180 7.99 -13.88 -16.59
CA LEU A 180 7.66 -12.96 -17.68
C LEU A 180 7.44 -13.70 -19.00
N GLU A 181 8.24 -14.73 -19.31
CA GLU A 181 8.06 -15.58 -20.50
C GLU A 181 6.72 -16.34 -20.50
N LEU A 182 6.30 -16.82 -19.32
CA LEU A 182 5.01 -17.50 -19.16
C LEU A 182 3.83 -16.53 -19.31
N LEU A 183 3.94 -15.31 -18.78
CA LEU A 183 2.91 -14.27 -18.91
C LEU A 183 2.72 -13.81 -20.36
N ARG A 184 3.78 -13.85 -21.16
CA ARG A 184 3.78 -13.39 -22.57
C ARG A 184 3.51 -14.50 -23.57
N SER A 185 3.41 -15.75 -23.12
CA SER A 185 3.13 -16.86 -24.02
C SER A 185 1.68 -16.84 -24.51
N GLU A 186 1.43 -17.44 -25.67
CA GLU A 186 0.08 -17.59 -26.21
C GLU A 186 -0.84 -18.38 -25.27
N GLU A 187 -0.26 -19.36 -24.58
CA GLU A 187 -0.98 -20.19 -23.61
C GLU A 187 -1.32 -19.45 -22.31
N ALA A 188 -0.81 -18.24 -22.08
CA ALA A 188 -1.15 -17.46 -20.88
C ALA A 188 -2.66 -17.28 -20.72
N GLY A 189 -3.38 -17.03 -21.83
CA GLY A 189 -4.84 -16.96 -21.82
C GLY A 189 -5.39 -15.88 -20.87
N ILE A 190 -4.73 -14.73 -20.83
CA ILE A 190 -5.08 -13.52 -20.06
C ILE A 190 -5.10 -12.31 -20.99
N ASP A 191 -5.94 -11.33 -20.65
CA ASP A 191 -5.99 -10.06 -21.38
C ASP A 191 -4.74 -9.20 -21.18
N LYS A 192 -4.57 -8.17 -22.01
CA LYS A 192 -3.40 -7.27 -22.00
C LYS A 192 -3.26 -6.55 -20.65
N GLU A 193 -4.36 -6.07 -20.08
CA GLU A 193 -4.38 -5.31 -18.84
C GLU A 193 -3.94 -6.19 -17.65
N THR A 194 -4.52 -7.40 -17.53
CA THR A 194 -4.13 -8.38 -16.51
C THR A 194 -2.66 -8.74 -16.63
N ARG A 195 -2.15 -8.94 -17.86
CA ARG A 195 -0.73 -9.22 -18.09
C ARG A 195 0.16 -8.07 -17.63
N GLN A 196 -0.17 -6.83 -18.01
CA GLN A 196 0.60 -5.65 -17.60
C GLN A 196 0.66 -5.51 -16.08
N LYS A 197 -0.47 -5.69 -15.37
CA LYS A 197 -0.51 -5.68 -13.90
C LYS A 197 0.41 -6.75 -13.31
N MET A 198 0.39 -7.97 -13.83
CA MET A 198 1.25 -9.06 -13.37
C MET A 198 2.73 -8.79 -13.64
N GLU A 199 3.08 -8.28 -14.82
CA GLU A 199 4.46 -7.89 -15.15
C GLU A 199 4.96 -6.76 -14.25
N THR A 200 4.11 -5.77 -13.94
CA THR A 200 4.42 -4.66 -13.01
C THR A 200 4.79 -5.19 -11.62
N ILE A 201 4.02 -6.12 -11.10
CA ILE A 201 4.29 -6.74 -9.78
C ILE A 201 5.64 -7.48 -9.80
N LEU A 202 5.90 -8.29 -10.83
CA LEU A 202 7.19 -8.99 -10.96
C LEU A 202 8.37 -8.03 -11.06
N TYR A 203 8.20 -6.93 -11.80
CA TYR A 203 9.23 -5.90 -11.92
C TYR A 203 9.50 -5.18 -10.59
N ALA A 204 8.46 -4.80 -9.87
CA ALA A 204 8.61 -4.18 -8.55
C ALA A 204 9.35 -5.10 -7.55
N LEU A 205 9.07 -6.41 -7.60
CA LEU A 205 9.84 -7.39 -6.83
C LEU A 205 11.27 -7.55 -7.32
N ALA A 206 11.51 -7.44 -8.64
CA ALA A 206 12.87 -7.45 -9.20
C ALA A 206 13.70 -6.27 -8.68
N VAL A 207 13.14 -5.05 -8.70
CA VAL A 207 13.79 -3.84 -8.18
C VAL A 207 14.17 -4.00 -6.70
N LYS A 208 13.31 -4.67 -5.92
CA LYS A 208 13.55 -4.89 -4.50
C LYS A 208 14.61 -5.97 -4.21
N LEU A 209 14.56 -7.07 -4.94
CA LEU A 209 15.24 -8.31 -4.55
C LEU A 209 16.55 -8.56 -5.30
N LEU A 210 16.79 -7.84 -6.40
CA LEU A 210 17.94 -8.08 -7.29
C LEU A 210 18.99 -6.99 -7.14
N ASP A 211 20.24 -7.37 -7.33
CA ASP A 211 21.33 -6.43 -7.55
C ASP A 211 21.22 -5.75 -8.93
N ALA A 212 22.03 -4.70 -9.17
CA ALA A 212 21.97 -3.91 -10.39
C ALA A 212 22.18 -4.76 -11.66
N LYS A 213 23.08 -5.76 -11.63
CA LYS A 213 23.39 -6.62 -12.76
C LYS A 213 22.24 -7.57 -13.11
N ALA A 214 21.66 -8.21 -12.10
CA ALA A 214 20.52 -9.10 -12.28
C ALA A 214 19.24 -8.33 -12.66
N LEU A 215 19.07 -7.12 -12.14
CA LEU A 215 17.95 -6.25 -12.52
C LEU A 215 18.03 -5.83 -13.99
N GLU A 216 19.22 -5.55 -14.52
CA GLU A 216 19.40 -5.19 -15.92
C GLU A 216 18.96 -6.33 -16.87
N GLN A 217 19.25 -7.58 -16.51
CA GLN A 217 18.77 -8.74 -17.27
C GLN A 217 17.24 -8.82 -17.32
N VAL A 218 16.56 -8.47 -16.20
CA VAL A 218 15.10 -8.43 -16.16
C VAL A 218 14.56 -7.30 -17.02
N LYS A 219 15.19 -6.11 -16.99
CA LYS A 219 14.80 -4.97 -17.83
C LYS A 219 14.92 -5.26 -19.32
N GLU A 220 16.01 -5.87 -19.75
CA GLU A 220 16.18 -6.32 -21.13
C GLU A 220 15.06 -7.27 -21.57
N LYS A 221 14.71 -8.21 -20.70
CA LYS A 221 13.62 -9.16 -20.95
C LYS A 221 12.24 -8.50 -21.02
N MET A 222 12.00 -7.46 -20.22
CA MET A 222 10.75 -6.69 -20.24
C MET A 222 10.59 -5.85 -21.50
N GLY A 223 11.69 -5.41 -22.09
CA GLY A 223 11.71 -4.48 -23.21
C GLY A 223 11.46 -3.02 -22.75
N MET A 224 12.20 -2.08 -23.34
CA MET A 224 12.18 -0.67 -22.93
C MET A 224 10.82 0.00 -23.03
N THR A 225 9.93 -0.48 -23.91
CA THR A 225 8.60 0.12 -24.14
C THR A 225 7.66 -0.05 -22.94
N LEU A 226 7.62 -1.24 -22.35
CA LEU A 226 6.75 -1.50 -21.20
C LEU A 226 7.24 -0.76 -19.95
N LEU A 227 8.56 -0.69 -19.75
CA LEU A 227 9.16 0.05 -18.65
C LEU A 227 8.87 1.55 -18.80
N GLY A 228 8.93 2.08 -20.01
CA GLY A 228 8.55 3.47 -20.28
C GLY A 228 7.10 3.78 -19.95
N GLU A 229 6.17 2.93 -20.37
CA GLU A 229 4.73 3.07 -20.05
C GLU A 229 4.48 3.01 -18.54
N MET A 230 5.14 2.10 -17.81
CA MET A 230 5.02 1.97 -16.36
C MET A 230 5.56 3.18 -15.60
N LEU A 231 6.71 3.71 -16.02
CA LEU A 231 7.31 4.91 -15.40
C LEU A 231 6.47 6.16 -15.64
N VAL A 232 5.87 6.29 -16.82
CA VAL A 232 4.95 7.40 -17.15
C VAL A 232 3.67 7.28 -16.31
N GLU A 233 3.10 6.09 -16.18
CA GLU A 233 1.88 5.88 -15.39
C GLU A 233 2.10 6.11 -13.88
N ASP A 234 3.23 5.63 -13.33
CA ASP A 234 3.62 5.88 -11.93
C ASP A 234 3.91 7.38 -11.69
N GLY A 235 4.58 8.04 -12.64
CA GLY A 235 4.82 9.48 -12.63
C GLY A 235 3.51 10.29 -12.70
N MET A 236 2.57 9.89 -13.57
CA MET A 236 1.26 10.51 -13.66
C MET A 236 0.41 10.31 -12.40
N GLN A 237 0.43 9.11 -11.80
CA GLN A 237 -0.31 8.85 -10.56
C GLN A 237 0.29 9.63 -9.38
N LYS A 238 1.61 9.68 -9.24
CA LYS A 238 2.28 10.51 -8.23
C LYS A 238 1.96 11.98 -8.39
N GLY A 239 2.12 12.52 -9.60
CA GLY A 239 1.78 13.92 -9.89
C GLY A 239 0.31 14.25 -9.65
N ARG A 240 -0.60 13.30 -9.89
CA ARG A 240 -2.03 13.48 -9.63
C ARG A 240 -2.38 13.44 -8.14
N LEU A 241 -1.68 12.62 -7.35
CA LEU A 241 -1.83 12.57 -5.88
C LEU A 241 -1.22 13.81 -5.22
N GLU A 242 -0.02 14.21 -5.66
CA GLU A 242 0.64 15.42 -5.19
C GLU A 242 -0.18 16.66 -5.54
N GLY A 243 -0.63 16.81 -6.80
CA GLY A 243 -1.48 17.93 -7.21
C GLY A 243 -2.83 17.98 -6.50
N ARG A 244 -3.45 16.84 -6.17
CA ARG A 244 -4.67 16.81 -5.33
C ARG A 244 -4.38 17.24 -3.90
N ARG A 245 -3.24 16.82 -3.33
CA ARG A 245 -2.84 17.19 -1.98
C ARG A 245 -2.52 18.68 -1.90
N GLU A 246 -1.74 19.20 -2.84
CA GLU A 246 -1.41 20.61 -2.93
C GLU A 246 -2.66 21.48 -3.14
N GLY A 247 -3.52 21.13 -4.09
CA GLY A 247 -4.76 21.87 -4.34
C GLY A 247 -5.75 21.83 -3.17
N ARG A 248 -5.75 20.75 -2.35
CA ARG A 248 -6.56 20.70 -1.14
C ARG A 248 -6.01 21.63 -0.06
N LEU A 249 -4.70 21.60 0.17
CA LEU A 249 -4.03 22.49 1.15
C LEU A 249 -4.18 23.97 0.75
N GLU A 250 -4.01 24.28 -0.52
CA GLU A 250 -4.22 25.62 -1.06
C GLU A 250 -5.69 26.08 -0.87
N GLY A 251 -6.65 25.21 -1.16
CA GLY A 251 -8.08 25.50 -0.96
C GLY A 251 -8.47 25.71 0.51
N GLU A 252 -7.92 24.90 1.42
CA GLU A 252 -8.13 25.05 2.87
C GLU A 252 -7.53 26.36 3.38
N LEU A 253 -6.29 26.70 2.95
CA LEU A 253 -5.63 27.94 3.30
C LEU A 253 -6.35 29.17 2.74
N LEU A 254 -6.79 29.12 1.48
CA LEU A 254 -7.55 30.21 0.84
C LEU A 254 -8.86 30.49 1.58
N LYS A 255 -9.57 29.43 1.98
CA LYS A 255 -10.79 29.55 2.78
C LYS A 255 -10.50 30.19 4.13
N LEU A 256 -9.42 29.79 4.79
CA LEU A 256 -9.03 30.32 6.10
C LEU A 256 -8.66 31.81 5.99
N VAL A 257 -7.85 32.20 5.00
CA VAL A 257 -7.49 33.60 4.70
C VAL A 257 -8.75 34.44 4.49
N SER A 258 -9.71 33.97 3.69
CA SER A 258 -10.97 34.68 3.43
C SER A 258 -11.81 34.88 4.70
N LEU A 259 -11.89 33.86 5.56
CA LEU A 259 -12.62 33.95 6.82
C LEU A 259 -11.96 34.91 7.80
N ILE A 260 -10.63 34.87 7.94
CA ILE A 260 -9.86 35.76 8.82
C ILE A 260 -10.01 37.20 8.35
N ARG A 261 -9.81 37.50 7.06
CA ARG A 261 -9.98 38.83 6.50
C ARG A 261 -11.37 39.42 6.76
N LYS A 262 -12.44 38.61 6.63
CA LYS A 262 -13.80 39.02 6.95
C LYS A 262 -13.99 39.36 8.44
N LYS A 263 -13.31 38.66 9.35
CA LYS A 263 -13.35 38.93 10.78
C LYS A 263 -12.55 40.18 11.14
N MET A 264 -11.36 40.36 10.54
CA MET A 264 -10.57 41.58 10.69
C MET A 264 -11.36 42.85 10.26
N LEU A 265 -12.07 42.77 9.13
CA LEU A 265 -12.93 43.86 8.65
C LEU A 265 -14.10 44.18 9.62
N ARG A 266 -14.47 43.26 10.48
CA ARG A 266 -15.48 43.45 11.54
C ARG A 266 -14.87 43.95 12.85
N GLY A 267 -13.58 44.16 12.90
CA GLY A 267 -12.86 44.67 14.09
C GLY A 267 -12.58 43.61 15.15
N CYS A 268 -12.66 42.29 14.82
CA CYS A 268 -12.28 41.24 15.76
C CYS A 268 -10.77 41.22 15.99
N GLN A 269 -10.34 40.98 17.24
CA GLN A 269 -8.93 40.77 17.60
C GLN A 269 -8.49 39.37 17.25
N GLU A 270 -7.18 39.15 17.14
CA GLU A 270 -6.59 37.87 16.69
C GLU A 270 -7.02 36.68 17.56
N GLU A 271 -7.04 36.85 18.90
CA GLU A 271 -7.49 35.81 19.82
C GLU A 271 -8.97 35.45 19.63
N GLN A 272 -9.79 36.47 19.36
CA GLN A 272 -11.24 36.25 19.09
C GLN A 272 -11.46 35.54 17.76
N ILE A 273 -10.59 35.82 16.76
CA ILE A 273 -10.65 35.15 15.46
C ILE A 273 -10.25 33.69 15.61
N ALA A 274 -9.17 33.40 16.35
CA ALA A 274 -8.71 32.05 16.64
C ALA A 274 -9.79 31.21 17.32
N ASP A 275 -10.44 31.77 18.34
CA ASP A 275 -11.52 31.12 19.09
C ASP A 275 -12.76 30.86 18.21
N LEU A 276 -13.15 31.84 17.39
CA LEU A 276 -14.32 31.75 16.50
C LEU A 276 -14.14 30.77 15.33
N LEU A 277 -12.90 30.55 14.90
CA LEU A 277 -12.59 29.64 13.79
C LEU A 277 -12.07 28.28 14.28
N GLU A 278 -11.88 28.13 15.59
CA GLU A 278 -11.27 26.94 16.22
C GLU A 278 -9.88 26.62 15.62
N GLU A 279 -9.09 27.69 15.34
CA GLU A 279 -7.78 27.59 14.70
C GLU A 279 -6.66 28.01 15.67
N ASP A 280 -5.45 27.52 15.40
CA ASP A 280 -4.27 27.88 16.18
C ASP A 280 -3.97 29.39 16.10
N ILE A 281 -3.71 29.99 17.27
CA ILE A 281 -3.45 31.44 17.37
C ILE A 281 -2.25 31.89 16.54
N GLN A 282 -1.17 31.10 16.47
CA GLN A 282 0.02 31.44 15.70
C GLN A 282 -0.26 31.51 14.20
N THR A 283 -1.10 30.58 13.71
CA THR A 283 -1.59 30.54 12.34
C THR A 283 -2.43 31.77 12.03
N VAL A 284 -3.35 32.14 12.92
CA VAL A 284 -4.21 33.33 12.75
C VAL A 284 -3.37 34.61 12.76
N GLU A 285 -2.44 34.77 13.72
CA GLU A 285 -1.52 35.92 13.77
C GLU A 285 -0.67 36.04 12.51
N LYS A 286 -0.12 34.92 11.98
CA LYS A 286 0.67 34.91 10.75
C LYS A 286 -0.15 35.44 9.57
N ILE A 287 -1.40 34.96 9.44
CA ILE A 287 -2.30 35.41 8.36
C ILE A 287 -2.71 36.88 8.54
N CYS A 288 -3.07 37.30 9.76
CA CYS A 288 -3.44 38.68 10.06
C CYS A 288 -2.30 39.66 9.72
N ARG A 289 -1.05 39.33 10.08
CA ARG A 289 0.15 40.11 9.75
C ARG A 289 0.34 40.20 8.25
N THR A 290 0.23 39.08 7.51
CA THR A 290 0.40 39.06 6.06
C THR A 290 -0.67 39.88 5.36
N VAL A 291 -1.95 39.74 5.78
CA VAL A 291 -3.06 40.57 5.24
C VAL A 291 -2.83 42.09 5.52
N SER A 292 -2.34 42.44 6.73
CA SER A 292 -2.09 43.84 7.10
C SER A 292 -0.87 44.43 6.37
N ALA A 293 0.13 43.63 6.06
CA ALA A 293 1.31 44.03 5.32
C ALA A 293 1.06 44.21 3.82
N HIS A 294 0.04 43.51 3.27
CA HIS A 294 -0.28 43.53 1.84
C HIS A 294 -1.78 43.81 1.61
N PRO A 295 -2.26 45.01 1.97
CA PRO A 295 -3.68 45.33 1.90
C PRO A 295 -4.24 45.41 0.47
N GLU A 296 -3.36 45.52 -0.53
CA GLU A 296 -3.68 45.54 -1.96
C GLU A 296 -3.90 44.14 -2.56
N GLU A 297 -3.40 43.12 -1.88
CA GLU A 297 -3.51 41.74 -2.37
C GLU A 297 -4.89 41.14 -2.04
N ASP A 298 -5.42 40.34 -2.97
CA ASP A 298 -6.61 39.56 -2.73
C ASP A 298 -6.32 38.29 -1.89
N ASP A 299 -7.34 37.50 -1.61
CA ASP A 299 -7.20 36.30 -0.79
C ASP A 299 -6.25 35.26 -1.44
N GLN A 300 -6.18 35.23 -2.79
CA GLN A 300 -5.25 34.36 -3.52
C GLN A 300 -3.80 34.86 -3.42
N GLY A 301 -3.57 36.13 -3.55
CA GLY A 301 -2.24 36.74 -3.38
C GLY A 301 -1.68 36.52 -1.98
N ILE A 302 -2.50 36.70 -0.95
CA ILE A 302 -2.11 36.41 0.43
C ILE A 302 -1.79 34.91 0.62
N CYS A 303 -2.59 34.02 0.03
CA CYS A 303 -2.33 32.59 0.10
C CYS A 303 -0.98 32.21 -0.53
N GLN A 304 -0.64 32.77 -1.68
CA GLN A 304 0.67 32.58 -2.35
C GLN A 304 1.83 33.05 -1.49
N LEU A 305 1.75 34.25 -0.91
CA LEU A 305 2.79 34.81 -0.03
C LEU A 305 3.02 33.90 1.21
N LEU A 306 1.97 33.36 1.79
CA LEU A 306 2.06 32.43 2.92
C LEU A 306 2.75 31.12 2.52
N MET A 307 2.39 30.54 1.36
CA MET A 307 3.00 29.30 0.86
C MET A 307 4.47 29.47 0.47
N GLU A 308 4.87 30.64 -0.06
CA GLU A 308 6.26 30.95 -0.39
C GLU A 308 7.13 31.13 0.87
N SER A 309 6.58 31.74 1.92
CA SER A 309 7.29 31.87 3.20
C SER A 309 7.61 30.54 3.86
N GLU A 310 6.74 29.54 3.74
CA GLU A 310 6.97 28.21 4.28
C GLU A 310 8.02 27.38 3.52
N LYS A 311 8.24 27.71 2.24
CA LYS A 311 9.30 27.06 1.43
C LYS A 311 10.70 27.61 1.74
N THR A 312 10.78 28.78 2.37
CA THR A 312 12.07 29.47 2.66
C THR A 312 12.60 29.10 4.05
N ASP A 313 11.75 28.56 4.93
CA ASP A 313 12.09 28.20 6.32
C ASP A 313 12.48 26.69 6.46
N VAL A 314 12.61 25.92 5.36
CA VAL A 314 13.08 24.54 5.28
C VAL A 314 14.43 24.47 4.58
#